data_3e18ed6aa7acbb51631d56af76115fa7
#
_entry.id   3e18ed6aa7acbb51631d56af76115fa7
#
_cell.length_a   1.000
_cell.length_b   1.000
_cell.length_c   1.000
_cell.angle_alpha   90.00
_cell.angle_beta   90.00
_cell.angle_gamma   90.00
#
_symmetry.space_group_name_H-M   'P 1'
#
loop_
_entity.id
_entity.type
_entity.pdbx_description
1 polymer ?
#
loop_
_entity_poly.entity_id
_entity_poly.type
_entity_poly.pdbx_seq_one_letter_code
_entity_poly.pdbx_strand_id
1 'polypeptide(L)'
;MSVQHFLTLKDLPKPDVLAIVERAVLLKHNPLQVSSQARKMLGMIFEKSSTRTRVAFETAMAQMDGASLFLNTEDSQLGRGEPIADTAKVLSRMVDCLAIRTFEHGKLEQFAAHSTIPVINALSDDFHPCQLLADMQTYIEHRGPVTGKRVAWIGDGNNMCQSYINAASVFDFELLVACPSGFEPEPELVSKNSHCVSVIRDPKEASKDVNLIVTDVWASMGHEEEQDKRRASFSNYQVTEELMGLAASDALFMHCLPAHRGEEVSAEIIDAGDSVVWDEAENRMHSQKALLETLLSA
;
A
#
# COMPACT_ATOMS: atom_id res chain seq x y z
N MET A 1 -6.58 -27.29 -3.15
CA MET A 1 -5.54 -26.32 -2.78
C MET A 1 -6.17 -25.33 -1.82
N SER A 2 -5.45 -24.81 -0.84
CA SER A 2 -5.97 -23.74 0.02
C SER A 2 -6.05 -22.43 -0.80
N VAL A 3 -7.10 -21.65 -0.59
CA VAL A 3 -7.25 -20.34 -1.22
C VAL A 3 -6.11 -19.43 -0.76
N GLN A 4 -5.48 -18.72 -1.69
CA GLN A 4 -4.48 -17.69 -1.37
C GLN A 4 -5.18 -16.35 -1.14
N HIS A 5 -4.93 -15.73 0.00
CA HIS A 5 -5.37 -14.37 0.32
C HIS A 5 -4.18 -13.40 0.25
N PHE A 6 -4.44 -12.10 0.18
CA PHE A 6 -3.42 -11.06 0.19
C PHE A 6 -3.80 -9.94 1.17
N LEU A 7 -3.60 -10.20 2.45
CA LEU A 7 -3.91 -9.26 3.53
C LEU A 7 -2.70 -8.41 3.89
N THR A 8 -1.50 -8.98 3.75
CA THR A 8 -0.21 -8.33 3.90
C THR A 8 0.75 -8.79 2.79
N LEU A 9 1.90 -8.14 2.64
CA LEU A 9 2.95 -8.60 1.71
C LEU A 9 3.56 -9.96 2.08
N LYS A 10 3.34 -10.43 3.31
CA LYS A 10 3.92 -11.69 3.83
C LYS A 10 3.00 -12.90 3.67
N ASP A 11 1.79 -12.73 3.15
CA ASP A 11 0.84 -13.84 2.95
C ASP A 11 1.18 -14.69 1.73
N LEU A 12 1.89 -14.11 0.77
CA LEU A 12 2.43 -14.84 -0.38
C LEU A 12 3.93 -15.12 -0.18
N PRO A 13 4.43 -16.21 -0.76
CA PRO A 13 5.87 -16.46 -0.83
C PRO A 13 6.61 -15.28 -1.47
N LYS A 14 7.79 -14.93 -0.95
CA LYS A 14 8.62 -13.83 -1.50
C LYS A 14 8.80 -13.89 -3.01
N PRO A 15 9.11 -15.06 -3.65
CA PRO A 15 9.23 -15.14 -5.11
C PRO A 15 7.94 -14.72 -5.83
N ASP A 16 6.77 -15.03 -5.28
CA ASP A 16 5.49 -14.71 -5.89
C ASP A 16 5.21 -13.20 -5.83
N VAL A 17 5.54 -12.55 -4.69
CA VAL A 17 5.41 -11.09 -4.56
C VAL A 17 6.34 -10.37 -5.54
N LEU A 18 7.58 -10.83 -5.69
CA LEU A 18 8.53 -10.29 -6.68
C LEU A 18 8.00 -10.48 -8.11
N ALA A 19 7.48 -11.67 -8.44
CA ALA A 19 6.91 -11.96 -9.74
C ALA A 19 5.68 -11.09 -10.06
N ILE A 20 4.85 -10.75 -9.05
CA ILE A 20 3.72 -9.81 -9.22
C ILE A 20 4.23 -8.43 -9.62
N VAL A 21 5.28 -7.92 -8.98
CA VAL A 21 5.85 -6.60 -9.31
C VAL A 21 6.50 -6.61 -10.70
N GLU A 22 7.27 -7.64 -11.04
CA GLU A 22 7.85 -7.80 -12.39
C GLU A 22 6.75 -7.89 -13.46
N ARG A 23 5.68 -8.64 -13.17
CA ARG A 23 4.52 -8.74 -14.04
C ARG A 23 3.82 -7.40 -14.24
N ALA A 24 3.70 -6.59 -13.18
CA ALA A 24 3.11 -5.25 -13.24
C ALA A 24 3.89 -4.32 -14.16
N VAL A 25 5.23 -4.30 -14.06
CA VAL A 25 6.12 -3.58 -14.98
C VAL A 25 5.88 -4.02 -16.42
N LEU A 26 5.81 -5.33 -16.66
CA LEU A 26 5.59 -5.88 -18.01
C LEU A 26 4.22 -5.46 -18.56
N LEU A 27 3.15 -5.51 -17.75
CA LEU A 27 1.79 -5.15 -18.19
C LEU A 27 1.62 -3.67 -18.48
N LYS A 28 2.38 -2.80 -17.82
CA LYS A 28 2.41 -1.36 -18.12
C LYS A 28 2.99 -1.10 -19.53
N HIS A 29 4.10 -1.74 -19.85
CA HIS A 29 4.79 -1.53 -21.14
C HIS A 29 4.20 -2.36 -22.28
N ASN A 30 3.51 -3.47 -21.97
CA ASN A 30 2.93 -4.38 -22.95
C ASN A 30 1.48 -4.74 -22.60
N PRO A 31 0.54 -3.80 -22.68
CA PRO A 31 -0.83 -4.00 -22.20
C PRO A 31 -1.60 -5.11 -22.92
N LEU A 32 -1.18 -5.52 -24.13
CA LEU A 32 -1.80 -6.62 -24.88
C LEU A 32 -1.42 -8.02 -24.34
N GLN A 33 -0.45 -8.10 -23.43
CA GLN A 33 -0.06 -9.37 -22.79
C GLN A 33 -0.88 -9.71 -21.53
N VAL A 34 -1.91 -8.92 -21.24
CA VAL A 34 -2.78 -9.17 -20.10
C VAL A 34 -3.55 -10.48 -20.30
N SER A 35 -3.65 -11.28 -19.21
CA SER A 35 -4.45 -12.50 -19.24
C SER A 35 -5.93 -12.14 -19.07
N SER A 36 -6.76 -12.58 -20.04
CA SER A 36 -8.20 -12.34 -19.96
C SER A 36 -8.81 -13.01 -18.74
N GLN A 37 -9.57 -12.26 -17.99
CA GLN A 37 -10.38 -12.70 -16.85
C GLN A 37 -11.88 -12.66 -17.21
N ALA A 38 -12.19 -13.01 -18.46
CA ALA A 38 -13.57 -13.03 -18.96
C ALA A 38 -14.48 -13.84 -18.04
N ARG A 39 -15.64 -13.25 -17.68
CA ARG A 39 -16.63 -13.79 -16.73
C ARG A 39 -16.21 -13.81 -15.26
N LYS A 40 -15.01 -13.31 -14.90
CA LYS A 40 -14.61 -13.14 -13.51
C LYS A 40 -15.19 -11.85 -12.94
N MET A 41 -15.61 -11.92 -11.67
CA MET A 41 -16.22 -10.81 -10.94
C MET A 41 -15.41 -10.48 -9.69
N LEU A 42 -14.96 -9.24 -9.58
CA LEU A 42 -14.37 -8.70 -8.36
C LEU A 42 -15.44 -8.00 -7.52
N GLY A 43 -15.67 -8.46 -6.30
CA GLY A 43 -16.45 -7.74 -5.30
C GLY A 43 -15.57 -6.76 -4.52
N MET A 44 -15.96 -5.48 -4.43
CA MET A 44 -15.26 -4.48 -3.63
C MET A 44 -16.16 -4.02 -2.48
N ILE A 45 -15.67 -4.17 -1.24
CA ILE A 45 -16.38 -3.75 -0.01
C ILE A 45 -15.56 -2.65 0.67
N PHE A 46 -16.07 -1.42 0.71
CA PHE A 46 -15.34 -0.29 1.28
C PHE A 46 -16.14 0.36 2.43
N GLU A 47 -15.53 0.37 3.63
CA GLU A 47 -16.00 1.12 4.79
C GLU A 47 -15.46 2.56 4.79
N LYS A 48 -14.38 2.82 4.05
CA LYS A 48 -13.75 4.14 3.87
C LYS A 48 -13.79 4.54 2.41
N SER A 49 -14.05 5.81 2.13
CA SER A 49 -13.98 6.35 0.77
C SER A 49 -12.59 6.15 0.15
N SER A 50 -12.55 5.84 -1.13
CA SER A 50 -11.30 5.79 -1.89
C SER A 50 -11.54 5.93 -3.38
N THR A 51 -11.07 7.03 -3.96
CA THR A 51 -11.11 7.24 -5.41
C THR A 51 -10.07 6.37 -6.12
N ARG A 52 -8.79 6.49 -5.71
CA ARG A 52 -7.66 5.82 -6.37
C ARG A 52 -7.78 4.30 -6.34
N THR A 53 -8.04 3.71 -5.18
CA THR A 53 -8.16 2.26 -5.04
C THR A 53 -9.31 1.71 -5.87
N ARG A 54 -10.47 2.37 -5.84
CA ARG A 54 -11.63 1.97 -6.61
C ARG A 54 -11.36 2.04 -8.11
N VAL A 55 -10.89 3.19 -8.60
CA VAL A 55 -10.56 3.38 -10.03
C VAL A 55 -9.51 2.36 -10.49
N ALA A 56 -8.47 2.11 -9.70
CA ALA A 56 -7.43 1.17 -10.05
C ALA A 56 -7.97 -0.27 -10.21
N PHE A 57 -8.77 -0.78 -9.27
CA PHE A 57 -9.35 -2.11 -9.35
C PHE A 57 -10.40 -2.25 -10.46
N GLU A 58 -11.31 -1.25 -10.60
CA GLU A 58 -12.32 -1.26 -11.66
C GLU A 58 -11.67 -1.26 -13.05
N THR A 59 -10.67 -0.38 -13.24
CA THR A 59 -9.94 -0.29 -14.51
C THR A 59 -9.12 -1.57 -14.79
N ALA A 60 -8.45 -2.12 -13.77
CA ALA A 60 -7.71 -3.37 -13.90
C ALA A 60 -8.61 -4.51 -14.38
N MET A 61 -9.75 -4.72 -13.73
CA MET A 61 -10.72 -5.76 -14.13
C MET A 61 -11.26 -5.52 -15.54
N ALA A 62 -11.65 -4.28 -15.86
CA ALA A 62 -12.16 -3.96 -17.21
C ALA A 62 -11.12 -4.21 -18.30
N GLN A 63 -9.84 -3.90 -18.06
CA GLN A 63 -8.76 -4.18 -19.01
C GLN A 63 -8.41 -5.66 -19.14
N MET A 64 -8.86 -6.50 -18.24
CA MET A 64 -8.73 -7.96 -18.27
C MET A 64 -10.02 -8.66 -18.79
N ASP A 65 -10.95 -7.94 -19.38
CA ASP A 65 -12.26 -8.45 -19.81
C ASP A 65 -13.15 -8.97 -18.65
N GLY A 66 -12.79 -8.69 -17.41
CA GLY A 66 -13.57 -9.02 -16.21
C GLY A 66 -14.54 -7.90 -15.85
N ALA A 67 -15.24 -8.08 -14.75
CA ALA A 67 -16.16 -7.09 -14.21
C ALA A 67 -15.92 -6.85 -12.72
N SER A 68 -16.41 -5.73 -12.21
CA SER A 68 -16.34 -5.39 -10.79
C SER A 68 -17.69 -4.94 -10.25
N LEU A 69 -17.91 -5.21 -8.98
CA LEU A 69 -19.10 -4.81 -8.23
C LEU A 69 -18.65 -4.04 -6.99
N PHE A 70 -19.11 -2.80 -6.85
CA PHE A 70 -18.85 -2.00 -5.67
C PHE A 70 -20.01 -2.09 -4.67
N LEU A 71 -19.68 -2.47 -3.43
CA LEU A 71 -20.59 -2.58 -2.31
C LEU A 71 -20.22 -1.54 -1.25
N ASN A 72 -21.07 -0.54 -1.08
CA ASN A 72 -20.97 0.36 0.07
C ASN A 72 -21.52 -0.35 1.30
N THR A 73 -20.78 -0.33 2.41
CA THR A 73 -21.23 -0.96 3.65
C THR A 73 -22.50 -0.34 4.21
N GLU A 74 -22.72 0.96 4.05
CA GLU A 74 -23.94 1.65 4.49
C GLU A 74 -25.21 1.13 3.78
N ASP A 75 -25.07 0.71 2.53
CA ASP A 75 -26.18 0.16 1.71
C ASP A 75 -26.26 -1.37 1.73
N SER A 76 -25.34 -2.02 2.44
CA SER A 76 -25.24 -3.49 2.50
C SER A 76 -25.81 -4.06 3.80
N GLN A 77 -25.98 -5.39 3.85
CA GLN A 77 -26.40 -6.07 5.07
C GLN A 77 -25.31 -6.04 6.17
N LEU A 78 -24.03 -5.89 5.79
CA LEU A 78 -22.92 -5.70 6.73
C LEU A 78 -23.15 -4.46 7.62
N GLY A 79 -23.53 -3.33 7.03
CA GLY A 79 -23.89 -2.13 7.77
C GLY A 79 -25.14 -2.27 8.66
N ARG A 80 -25.91 -3.33 8.46
CA ARG A 80 -27.12 -3.67 9.26
C ARG A 80 -26.85 -4.77 10.28
N GLY A 81 -25.61 -5.18 10.48
CA GLY A 81 -25.21 -6.15 11.51
C GLY A 81 -25.19 -7.62 11.06
N GLU A 82 -25.17 -7.91 9.75
CA GLU A 82 -24.93 -9.28 9.28
C GLU A 82 -23.52 -9.72 9.70
N PRO A 83 -23.37 -10.95 10.24
CA PRO A 83 -22.05 -11.47 10.60
C PRO A 83 -21.12 -11.55 9.38
N ILE A 84 -19.85 -11.14 9.54
CA ILE A 84 -18.83 -11.20 8.48
C ILE A 84 -18.72 -12.60 7.88
N ALA A 85 -18.77 -13.62 8.72
CA ALA A 85 -18.72 -15.03 8.29
C ALA A 85 -19.83 -15.41 7.32
N ASP A 86 -21.03 -14.86 7.48
CA ASP A 86 -22.17 -15.17 6.62
C ASP A 86 -22.05 -14.40 5.30
N THR A 87 -21.72 -13.11 5.35
CA THR A 87 -21.42 -12.31 4.16
C THR A 87 -20.29 -12.93 3.33
N ALA A 88 -19.19 -13.39 3.96
CA ALA A 88 -18.07 -14.03 3.27
C ALA A 88 -18.51 -15.32 2.54
N LYS A 89 -19.32 -16.17 3.18
CA LYS A 89 -19.86 -17.39 2.57
C LYS A 89 -20.81 -17.12 1.40
N VAL A 90 -21.66 -16.10 1.53
CA VAL A 90 -22.60 -15.70 0.47
C VAL A 90 -21.84 -15.15 -0.73
N LEU A 91 -20.96 -14.17 -0.52
CA LEU A 91 -20.20 -13.53 -1.60
C LEU A 91 -19.24 -14.49 -2.30
N SER A 92 -18.65 -15.45 -1.56
CA SER A 92 -17.81 -16.50 -2.14
C SER A 92 -18.52 -17.39 -3.18
N ARG A 93 -19.86 -17.37 -3.23
CA ARG A 93 -20.66 -18.10 -4.22
C ARG A 93 -21.13 -17.24 -5.39
N MET A 94 -20.86 -15.94 -5.34
CA MET A 94 -21.38 -14.97 -6.31
C MET A 94 -20.29 -14.23 -7.07
N VAL A 95 -19.11 -14.07 -6.47
CA VAL A 95 -17.95 -13.39 -7.06
C VAL A 95 -16.71 -14.28 -7.01
N ASP A 96 -15.65 -13.91 -7.71
CA ASP A 96 -14.43 -14.72 -7.83
C ASP A 96 -13.28 -14.21 -6.95
N CYS A 97 -13.36 -12.95 -6.49
CA CYS A 97 -12.37 -12.33 -5.59
C CYS A 97 -13.03 -11.19 -4.82
N LEU A 98 -12.56 -10.91 -3.61
CA LEU A 98 -12.98 -9.77 -2.79
C LEU A 98 -11.81 -8.81 -2.55
N ALA A 99 -12.00 -7.51 -2.79
CA ALA A 99 -11.10 -6.45 -2.34
C ALA A 99 -11.81 -5.63 -1.25
N ILE A 100 -11.25 -5.64 -0.06
CA ILE A 100 -11.90 -5.05 1.12
C ILE A 100 -11.05 -3.91 1.66
N ARG A 101 -11.67 -2.75 1.86
CA ARG A 101 -11.10 -1.58 2.54
C ARG A 101 -11.88 -1.32 3.81
N THR A 102 -11.22 -1.44 4.94
CA THR A 102 -11.85 -1.38 6.26
C THR A 102 -11.01 -0.58 7.26
N PHE A 103 -11.47 -0.42 8.47
CA PHE A 103 -10.70 0.07 9.61
C PHE A 103 -9.90 -1.08 10.23
N GLU A 104 -10.55 -1.97 10.90
CA GLU A 104 -9.93 -3.05 11.67
C GLU A 104 -9.40 -4.17 10.78
N HIS A 105 -8.10 -4.47 10.89
CA HIS A 105 -7.47 -5.57 10.13
C HIS A 105 -8.09 -6.94 10.46
N GLY A 106 -8.50 -7.17 11.70
CA GLY A 106 -9.17 -8.39 12.13
C GLY A 106 -10.46 -8.72 11.36
N LYS A 107 -11.14 -7.73 10.77
CA LYS A 107 -12.27 -7.99 9.87
C LYS A 107 -11.82 -8.67 8.58
N LEU A 108 -10.67 -8.29 8.03
CA LEU A 108 -10.09 -8.94 6.85
C LEU A 108 -9.73 -10.39 7.14
N GLU A 109 -9.14 -10.65 8.30
CA GLU A 109 -8.81 -12.02 8.74
C GLU A 109 -10.08 -12.87 8.88
N GLN A 110 -11.17 -12.29 9.41
CA GLN A 110 -12.46 -12.99 9.48
C GLN A 110 -13.03 -13.28 8.10
N PHE A 111 -12.97 -12.33 7.15
CA PHE A 111 -13.37 -12.57 5.76
C PHE A 111 -12.56 -13.69 5.13
N ALA A 112 -11.23 -13.66 5.27
CA ALA A 112 -10.34 -14.68 4.74
C ALA A 112 -10.61 -16.06 5.34
N ALA A 113 -10.82 -16.15 6.64
CA ALA A 113 -11.11 -17.41 7.34
C ALA A 113 -12.41 -18.10 6.90
N HIS A 114 -13.38 -17.34 6.36
CA HIS A 114 -14.69 -17.85 5.96
C HIS A 114 -14.94 -17.80 4.45
N SER A 115 -13.99 -17.28 3.68
CA SER A 115 -14.07 -17.17 2.22
C SER A 115 -13.47 -18.40 1.53
N THR A 116 -14.11 -18.85 0.44
CA THR A 116 -13.58 -19.86 -0.47
C THR A 116 -12.99 -19.26 -1.75
N ILE A 117 -12.86 -17.93 -1.80
CA ILE A 117 -12.26 -17.16 -2.87
C ILE A 117 -11.19 -16.22 -2.29
N PRO A 118 -10.24 -15.70 -3.10
CA PRO A 118 -9.24 -14.76 -2.65
C PRO A 118 -9.83 -13.50 -2.00
N VAL A 119 -9.22 -13.08 -0.90
CA VAL A 119 -9.50 -11.80 -0.22
C VAL A 119 -8.24 -10.93 -0.30
N ILE A 120 -8.41 -9.71 -0.78
CA ILE A 120 -7.36 -8.70 -0.92
C ILE A 120 -7.60 -7.58 0.09
N ASN A 121 -6.57 -7.24 0.87
CA ASN A 121 -6.55 -6.03 1.68
C ASN A 121 -6.34 -4.80 0.77
N ALA A 122 -7.41 -4.08 0.47
CA ALA A 122 -7.35 -2.84 -0.28
C ALA A 122 -6.86 -1.64 0.57
N LEU A 123 -6.99 -1.71 1.87
CA LEU A 123 -6.40 -0.94 2.97
C LEU A 123 -7.07 -1.33 4.29
N SER A 124 -6.28 -1.44 5.36
CA SER A 124 -6.74 -1.44 6.76
C SER A 124 -5.96 -0.41 7.57
N ASP A 125 -6.29 -0.24 8.85
CA ASP A 125 -5.53 0.64 9.75
C ASP A 125 -4.12 0.09 10.05
N ASP A 126 -3.89 -1.22 9.85
CA ASP A 126 -2.60 -1.84 10.10
C ASP A 126 -1.72 -1.93 8.85
N PHE A 127 -2.31 -2.15 7.65
CA PHE A 127 -1.54 -2.38 6.42
C PHE A 127 -2.21 -1.87 5.15
N HIS A 128 -1.37 -1.52 4.15
CA HIS A 128 -1.78 -1.18 2.79
C HIS A 128 -0.91 -1.90 1.74
N PRO A 129 -0.99 -3.24 1.64
CA PRO A 129 -0.06 -4.02 0.81
C PRO A 129 -0.15 -3.71 -0.68
N CYS A 130 -1.34 -3.35 -1.19
CA CYS A 130 -1.53 -2.96 -2.59
C CYS A 130 -0.76 -1.68 -2.98
N GLN A 131 -0.54 -0.76 -2.03
CA GLN A 131 0.29 0.43 -2.28
C GLN A 131 1.74 0.01 -2.47
N LEU A 132 2.25 -0.85 -1.60
CA LEU A 132 3.66 -1.26 -1.66
C LEU A 132 4.01 -2.02 -2.95
N LEU A 133 3.08 -2.76 -3.55
CA LEU A 133 3.31 -3.34 -4.88
C LEU A 133 3.55 -2.25 -5.92
N ALA A 134 2.80 -1.15 -5.86
CA ALA A 134 2.95 -0.02 -6.78
C ALA A 134 4.24 0.77 -6.51
N ASP A 135 4.58 1.00 -5.24
CA ASP A 135 5.80 1.72 -4.84
C ASP A 135 7.05 0.97 -5.32
N MET A 136 7.08 -0.34 -5.11
CA MET A 136 8.19 -1.19 -5.58
C MET A 136 8.25 -1.25 -7.11
N GLN A 137 7.11 -1.36 -7.80
CA GLN A 137 7.05 -1.24 -9.25
C GLN A 137 7.65 0.10 -9.71
N THR A 138 7.22 1.20 -9.10
CA THR A 138 7.66 2.55 -9.47
C THR A 138 9.17 2.72 -9.25
N TYR A 139 9.67 2.27 -8.10
CA TYR A 139 11.12 2.32 -7.85
C TYR A 139 11.91 1.54 -8.90
N ILE A 140 11.47 0.33 -9.22
CA ILE A 140 12.12 -0.54 -10.23
C ILE A 140 12.12 0.11 -11.62
N GLU A 141 11.03 0.73 -12.03
CA GLU A 141 10.94 1.42 -13.31
C GLU A 141 11.91 2.59 -13.43
N HIS A 142 12.15 3.33 -12.35
CA HIS A 142 13.02 4.51 -12.36
C HIS A 142 14.49 4.21 -12.05
N ARG A 143 14.78 3.21 -11.21
CA ARG A 143 16.13 3.00 -10.63
C ARG A 143 16.60 1.54 -10.65
N GLY A 144 15.78 0.61 -11.17
CA GLY A 144 16.09 -0.82 -11.10
C GLY A 144 15.83 -1.41 -9.71
N PRO A 145 16.38 -2.59 -9.39
CA PRO A 145 16.06 -3.30 -8.16
C PRO A 145 16.31 -2.49 -6.89
N VAL A 146 15.35 -2.55 -5.94
CA VAL A 146 15.47 -1.91 -4.63
C VAL A 146 16.35 -2.70 -3.66
N THR A 147 16.66 -3.95 -3.97
CA THR A 147 17.50 -4.84 -3.15
C THR A 147 18.83 -4.19 -2.80
N GLY A 148 19.18 -4.19 -1.52
CA GLY A 148 20.41 -3.60 -0.98
C GLY A 148 20.40 -2.06 -0.94
N LYS A 149 19.29 -1.42 -1.27
CA LYS A 149 19.12 0.04 -1.19
C LYS A 149 18.73 0.47 0.22
N ARG A 150 18.85 1.77 0.49
CA ARG A 150 18.41 2.39 1.73
C ARG A 150 17.19 3.25 1.48
N VAL A 151 16.17 3.09 2.29
CA VAL A 151 14.88 3.80 2.19
C VAL A 151 14.63 4.53 3.51
N ALA A 152 14.27 5.81 3.45
CA ALA A 152 13.82 6.56 4.62
C ALA A 152 12.30 6.69 4.60
N TRP A 153 11.65 6.27 5.67
CA TRP A 153 10.29 6.64 6.02
C TRP A 153 10.33 7.82 6.98
N ILE A 154 9.66 8.93 6.66
CA ILE A 154 9.64 10.13 7.49
C ILE A 154 8.20 10.50 7.79
N GLY A 155 7.76 10.36 9.04
CA GLY A 155 6.40 10.67 9.45
C GLY A 155 5.83 9.72 10.49
N ASP A 156 4.52 9.49 10.42
CA ASP A 156 3.77 8.64 11.36
C ASP A 156 4.09 7.16 11.15
N GLY A 157 4.21 6.39 12.23
CA GLY A 157 4.34 4.94 12.21
C GLY A 157 3.05 4.20 11.85
N ASN A 158 2.28 4.75 10.92
CA ASN A 158 0.96 4.30 10.49
C ASN A 158 0.99 3.00 9.65
N ASN A 159 -0.16 2.64 9.07
CA ASN A 159 -0.31 1.45 8.22
C ASN A 159 0.61 1.45 6.98
N MET A 160 0.94 2.62 6.42
CA MET A 160 1.91 2.71 5.32
C MET A 160 3.32 2.39 5.81
N CYS A 161 3.75 3.00 6.93
CA CYS A 161 5.03 2.68 7.57
C CYS A 161 5.15 1.18 7.88
N GLN A 162 4.12 0.59 8.47
CA GLN A 162 4.07 -0.85 8.78
C GLN A 162 4.14 -1.72 7.53
N SER A 163 3.54 -1.26 6.44
CA SER A 163 3.64 -1.94 5.14
C SER A 163 5.04 -1.85 4.54
N TYR A 164 5.74 -0.71 4.71
CA TYR A 164 7.16 -0.55 4.34
C TYR A 164 8.07 -1.46 5.16
N ILE A 165 7.78 -1.69 6.45
CA ILE A 165 8.51 -2.65 7.29
C ILE A 165 8.41 -4.08 6.70
N ASN A 166 7.21 -4.49 6.27
CA ASN A 166 7.02 -5.76 5.59
C ASN A 166 7.76 -5.81 4.24
N ALA A 167 7.70 -4.70 3.47
CA ALA A 167 8.37 -4.60 2.17
C ALA A 167 9.90 -4.69 2.31
N ALA A 168 10.50 -4.08 3.33
CA ALA A 168 11.94 -4.15 3.59
C ALA A 168 12.43 -5.60 3.70
N SER A 169 11.69 -6.43 4.41
CA SER A 169 11.99 -7.87 4.56
C SER A 169 11.74 -8.67 3.27
N VAL A 170 10.73 -8.30 2.47
CA VAL A 170 10.37 -9.03 1.23
C VAL A 170 11.30 -8.66 0.09
N PHE A 171 11.68 -7.40 -0.05
CA PHE A 171 12.48 -6.88 -1.17
C PHE A 171 13.97 -6.68 -0.83
N ASP A 172 14.40 -7.04 0.41
CA ASP A 172 15.78 -6.96 0.89
C ASP A 172 16.39 -5.55 0.79
N PHE A 173 15.75 -4.55 1.35
CA PHE A 173 16.29 -3.21 1.50
C PHE A 173 16.36 -2.79 2.98
N GLU A 174 17.22 -1.83 3.32
CA GLU A 174 17.30 -1.22 4.64
C GLU A 174 16.25 -0.12 4.77
N LEU A 175 15.41 -0.17 5.82
CA LEU A 175 14.42 0.86 6.13
C LEU A 175 14.81 1.63 7.39
N LEU A 176 14.96 2.94 7.24
CA LEU A 176 15.20 3.89 8.32
C LEU A 176 13.90 4.65 8.59
N VAL A 177 13.28 4.40 9.76
CA VAL A 177 12.01 5.02 10.14
C VAL A 177 12.28 6.21 11.04
N ALA A 178 12.00 7.43 10.56
CA ALA A 178 12.03 8.64 11.37
C ALA A 178 10.61 9.06 11.76
N CYS A 179 10.30 8.93 13.06
CA CYS A 179 9.00 9.29 13.62
C CYS A 179 9.14 9.97 14.98
N PRO A 180 8.19 10.86 15.37
CA PRO A 180 8.17 11.45 16.70
C PRO A 180 7.92 10.40 17.78
N SER A 181 8.29 10.72 19.02
CA SER A 181 7.97 9.86 20.17
C SER A 181 6.47 9.77 20.39
N GLY A 182 5.97 8.54 20.56
CA GLY A 182 4.56 8.23 20.74
C GLY A 182 3.80 8.01 19.42
N PHE A 183 4.53 8.03 18.28
CA PHE A 183 3.99 7.75 16.94
C PHE A 183 4.82 6.68 16.21
N GLU A 184 5.47 5.81 16.96
CA GLU A 184 6.25 4.71 16.42
C GLU A 184 5.33 3.63 15.80
N PRO A 185 5.83 2.91 14.77
CA PRO A 185 5.16 1.70 14.30
C PRO A 185 5.12 0.62 15.39
N GLU A 186 4.28 -0.39 15.20
CA GLU A 186 4.09 -1.47 16.16
C GLU A 186 5.43 -2.11 16.59
N PRO A 187 5.78 -2.09 17.89
CA PRO A 187 7.10 -2.54 18.37
C PRO A 187 7.41 -4.00 18.04
N GLU A 188 6.40 -4.87 18.05
CA GLU A 188 6.58 -6.27 17.70
C GLU A 188 6.95 -6.46 16.23
N LEU A 189 6.33 -5.67 15.33
CA LEU A 189 6.64 -5.69 13.91
C LEU A 189 8.07 -5.20 13.65
N VAL A 190 8.50 -4.12 14.30
CA VAL A 190 9.89 -3.62 14.21
C VAL A 190 10.87 -4.66 14.71
N SER A 191 10.61 -5.27 15.88
CA SER A 191 11.48 -6.28 16.48
C SER A 191 11.67 -7.50 15.56
N LYS A 192 10.61 -8.00 14.96
CA LYS A 192 10.65 -9.13 14.00
C LYS A 192 11.45 -8.82 12.75
N ASN A 193 11.59 -7.55 12.38
CA ASN A 193 12.29 -7.09 11.18
C ASN A 193 13.58 -6.29 11.50
N SER A 194 14.10 -6.38 12.72
CA SER A 194 15.27 -5.62 13.18
C SER A 194 16.56 -5.85 12.39
N HIS A 195 16.61 -6.88 11.56
CA HIS A 195 17.73 -7.14 10.65
C HIS A 195 17.77 -6.19 9.44
N CYS A 196 16.65 -5.51 9.12
CA CYS A 196 16.55 -4.59 7.99
C CYS A 196 15.81 -3.29 8.32
N VAL A 197 15.34 -3.10 9.56
CA VAL A 197 14.58 -1.92 9.99
C VAL A 197 15.21 -1.29 11.22
N SER A 198 15.40 0.03 11.18
CA SER A 198 15.89 0.84 12.31
C SER A 198 14.97 2.04 12.52
N VAL A 199 14.59 2.29 13.78
CA VAL A 199 13.82 3.49 14.16
C VAL A 199 14.79 4.58 14.62
N ILE A 200 14.77 5.74 13.95
CA ILE A 200 15.63 6.89 14.16
C ILE A 200 14.76 8.09 14.50
N ARG A 201 15.19 8.95 15.42
CA ARG A 201 14.41 10.14 15.80
C ARG A 201 14.65 11.36 14.93
N ASP A 202 15.84 11.46 14.36
CA ASP A 202 16.25 12.59 13.56
C ASP A 202 16.00 12.31 12.06
N PRO A 203 15.04 13.03 11.42
CA PRO A 203 14.78 12.86 10.00
C PRO A 203 15.99 13.22 9.12
N LYS A 204 16.89 14.10 9.57
CA LYS A 204 18.12 14.41 8.85
C LYS A 204 19.09 13.23 8.86
N GLU A 205 19.19 12.53 9.99
CA GLU A 205 20.01 11.33 10.06
C GLU A 205 19.42 10.20 9.20
N ALA A 206 18.11 10.02 9.25
CA ALA A 206 17.42 9.01 8.43
C ALA A 206 17.54 9.26 6.93
N SER A 207 17.65 10.53 6.49
CA SER A 207 17.70 10.90 5.08
C SER A 207 19.10 10.78 4.46
N LYS A 208 20.17 10.58 5.26
CA LYS A 208 21.55 10.55 4.74
C LYS A 208 21.79 9.37 3.80
N ASP A 209 22.21 9.68 2.58
CA ASP A 209 22.63 8.72 1.55
C ASP A 209 21.56 7.64 1.24
N VAL A 210 20.28 7.93 1.46
CA VAL A 210 19.19 7.02 1.10
C VAL A 210 18.82 7.15 -0.37
N ASN A 211 18.31 6.09 -0.95
CA ASN A 211 17.93 6.02 -2.37
C ASN A 211 16.44 6.39 -2.59
N LEU A 212 15.65 6.41 -1.53
CA LEU A 212 14.24 6.74 -1.56
C LEU A 212 13.83 7.39 -0.24
N ILE A 213 13.11 8.50 -0.32
CA ILE A 213 12.40 9.12 0.81
C ILE A 213 10.90 8.94 0.58
N VAL A 214 10.21 8.46 1.61
CA VAL A 214 8.76 8.24 1.59
C VAL A 214 8.13 8.90 2.80
N THR A 215 6.96 9.47 2.60
CA THR A 215 6.11 9.98 3.68
C THR A 215 4.62 9.73 3.39
N ASP A 216 3.79 9.97 4.38
CA ASP A 216 2.34 9.96 4.28
C ASP A 216 1.77 11.06 5.19
N VAL A 217 0.49 11.35 5.04
CA VAL A 217 -0.23 12.35 5.85
C VAL A 217 -0.04 12.09 7.36
N TRP A 218 0.15 13.15 8.13
CA TRP A 218 0.32 13.04 9.58
C TRP A 218 -0.97 12.69 10.31
N ALA A 219 -2.13 13.03 9.75
CA ALA A 219 -3.44 12.65 10.26
C ALA A 219 -4.19 11.84 9.19
N SER A 220 -4.29 10.53 9.41
CA SER A 220 -5.07 9.64 8.56
C SER A 220 -6.57 9.93 8.68
N MET A 221 -7.36 9.50 7.69
CA MET A 221 -8.82 9.64 7.70
C MET A 221 -9.42 9.04 8.99
N GLY A 222 -10.19 9.84 9.71
CA GLY A 222 -10.80 9.46 11.00
C GLY A 222 -10.06 9.99 12.23
N HIS A 223 -8.95 10.71 12.08
CA HIS A 223 -8.15 11.31 13.18
C HIS A 223 -8.10 12.84 13.11
N GLU A 224 -9.07 13.47 12.44
CA GLU A 224 -9.09 14.93 12.22
C GLU A 224 -9.17 15.74 13.51
N GLU A 225 -9.76 15.19 14.57
CA GLU A 225 -9.85 15.85 15.90
C GLU A 225 -8.49 15.98 16.61
N GLU A 226 -7.50 15.17 16.21
CA GLU A 226 -6.13 15.21 16.76
C GLU A 226 -5.16 16.04 15.88
N GLN A 227 -5.64 16.66 14.82
CA GLN A 227 -4.81 17.27 13.78
C GLN A 227 -3.85 18.33 14.35
N ASP A 228 -4.30 19.22 15.22
CA ASP A 228 -3.44 20.27 15.78
C ASP A 228 -2.31 19.71 16.66
N LYS A 229 -2.60 18.68 17.44
CA LYS A 229 -1.60 17.98 18.26
C LYS A 229 -0.58 17.27 17.38
N ARG A 230 -1.03 16.61 16.32
CA ARG A 230 -0.18 15.93 15.35
C ARG A 230 0.70 16.93 14.61
N ARG A 231 0.16 18.05 14.09
CA ARG A 231 0.95 19.11 13.46
C ARG A 231 2.09 19.62 14.36
N ALA A 232 1.84 19.83 15.65
CA ALA A 232 2.88 20.24 16.59
C ALA A 232 3.96 19.17 16.77
N SER A 233 3.59 17.89 16.87
CA SER A 233 4.53 16.77 17.06
C SER A 233 5.36 16.49 15.82
N PHE A 234 4.78 16.65 14.63
CA PHE A 234 5.41 16.33 13.35
C PHE A 234 6.08 17.51 12.67
N SER A 235 6.09 18.72 13.25
CA SER A 235 6.62 19.94 12.62
C SER A 235 8.06 19.83 12.12
N ASN A 236 8.88 18.97 12.72
CA ASN A 236 10.27 18.71 12.29
C ASN A 236 10.40 17.51 11.32
N TYR A 237 9.28 16.89 10.93
CA TYR A 237 9.25 15.70 10.09
C TYR A 237 8.68 15.99 8.69
N GLN A 238 8.58 17.24 8.29
CA GLN A 238 8.23 17.63 6.94
C GLN A 238 9.35 17.26 5.97
N VAL A 239 9.03 16.56 4.89
CA VAL A 239 9.98 16.33 3.80
C VAL A 239 10.16 17.64 3.02
N THR A 240 11.38 18.15 3.02
CA THR A 240 11.77 19.41 2.41
C THR A 240 12.94 19.22 1.43
N GLU A 241 13.27 20.25 0.65
CA GLU A 241 14.47 20.24 -0.20
C GLU A 241 15.76 19.98 0.61
N GLU A 242 15.81 20.44 1.88
CA GLU A 242 16.96 20.17 2.77
C GLU A 242 17.11 18.66 3.02
N LEU A 243 16.02 17.94 3.31
CA LEU A 243 16.06 16.50 3.54
C LEU A 243 16.39 15.74 2.25
N MET A 244 15.77 16.11 1.13
CA MET A 244 16.10 15.54 -0.18
C MET A 244 17.57 15.76 -0.55
N GLY A 245 18.13 16.94 -0.21
CA GLY A 245 19.52 17.25 -0.45
C GLY A 245 20.54 16.44 0.38
N LEU A 246 20.10 15.75 1.45
CA LEU A 246 20.92 14.82 2.23
C LEU A 246 20.92 13.40 1.66
N ALA A 247 19.96 13.07 0.83
CA ALA A 247 19.83 11.77 0.21
C ALA A 247 20.86 11.57 -0.92
N ALA A 248 20.91 10.36 -1.48
CA ALA A 248 21.72 10.08 -2.65
C ALA A 248 21.32 10.99 -3.82
N SER A 249 22.27 11.33 -4.69
CA SER A 249 22.04 12.30 -5.79
C SER A 249 20.99 11.86 -6.81
N ASP A 250 20.63 10.58 -6.80
CA ASP A 250 19.59 9.97 -7.64
C ASP A 250 18.39 9.49 -6.82
N ALA A 251 18.27 9.92 -5.56
CA ALA A 251 17.17 9.53 -4.69
C ALA A 251 15.81 9.95 -5.27
N LEU A 252 14.80 9.12 -5.05
CA LEU A 252 13.42 9.43 -5.41
C LEU A 252 12.62 9.87 -4.19
N PHE A 253 11.53 10.60 -4.45
CA PHE A 253 10.47 10.89 -3.48
C PHE A 253 9.18 10.18 -3.87
N MET A 254 8.52 9.53 -2.91
CA MET A 254 7.21 8.88 -3.05
C MET A 254 6.24 9.29 -1.96
N HIS A 255 4.95 9.28 -2.29
CA HIS A 255 3.83 9.57 -1.40
C HIS A 255 2.54 8.92 -1.93
N CYS A 256 1.89 8.10 -1.15
CA CYS A 256 0.69 7.34 -1.58
C CYS A 256 -0.54 8.21 -1.95
N LEU A 257 -0.49 9.52 -1.70
CA LEU A 257 -1.54 10.49 -1.94
C LEU A 257 -2.89 10.15 -1.23
N PRO A 258 -3.67 11.19 -0.81
CA PRO A 258 -3.49 12.62 -1.05
C PRO A 258 -2.39 13.22 -0.17
N ALA A 259 -1.67 14.23 -0.65
CA ALA A 259 -0.66 14.94 0.12
C ALA A 259 -1.19 16.31 0.60
N HIS A 260 -0.84 16.69 1.83
CA HIS A 260 -1.11 18.01 2.38
C HIS A 260 0.14 18.89 2.22
N ARG A 261 0.23 19.57 1.07
CA ARG A 261 1.35 20.49 0.76
C ARG A 261 1.53 21.52 1.87
N GLY A 262 2.75 21.57 2.43
CA GLY A 262 3.08 22.44 3.56
C GLY A 262 2.90 21.79 4.94
N GLU A 263 2.39 20.54 5.00
CA GLU A 263 2.38 19.71 6.21
C GLU A 263 3.49 18.64 6.11
N GLU A 264 3.18 17.39 5.79
CA GLU A 264 4.16 16.29 5.74
C GLU A 264 5.20 16.44 4.63
N VAL A 265 4.90 17.22 3.61
CA VAL A 265 5.79 17.50 2.49
C VAL A 265 5.67 18.96 2.05
N SER A 266 6.79 19.62 1.71
CA SER A 266 6.73 20.95 1.13
C SER A 266 6.14 20.94 -0.27
N ALA A 267 5.53 22.06 -0.69
CA ALA A 267 4.81 22.13 -1.96
C ALA A 267 5.71 21.82 -3.17
N GLU A 268 6.97 22.25 -3.08
CA GLU A 268 7.98 22.14 -4.13
C GLU A 268 8.36 20.68 -4.40
N ILE A 269 8.41 19.83 -3.37
CA ILE A 269 8.86 18.43 -3.49
C ILE A 269 7.87 17.59 -4.31
N ILE A 270 6.56 17.79 -4.16
CA ILE A 270 5.55 17.00 -4.88
C ILE A 270 5.74 17.11 -6.41
N ASP A 271 6.13 18.29 -6.88
CA ASP A 271 6.25 18.59 -8.32
C ASP A 271 7.73 18.65 -8.77
N ALA A 272 8.68 18.25 -7.90
CA ALA A 272 10.11 18.19 -8.22
C ALA A 272 10.42 17.07 -9.23
N GLY A 273 11.56 17.17 -9.92
CA GLY A 273 11.97 16.17 -10.91
C GLY A 273 12.26 14.78 -10.34
N ASP A 274 12.56 14.71 -9.04
CA ASP A 274 12.82 13.46 -8.32
C ASP A 274 11.56 12.86 -7.66
N SER A 275 10.42 13.58 -7.76
CA SER A 275 9.12 13.11 -7.28
C SER A 275 8.48 12.21 -8.35
N VAL A 276 8.12 11.00 -7.95
CA VAL A 276 7.48 10.02 -8.83
C VAL A 276 6.06 9.65 -8.38
N VAL A 277 5.43 10.54 -7.59
CA VAL A 277 4.11 10.31 -6.99
C VAL A 277 2.99 10.08 -8.00
N TRP A 278 3.11 10.65 -9.22
CA TRP A 278 2.11 10.45 -10.27
C TRP A 278 2.27 9.10 -10.94
N ASP A 279 3.49 8.66 -11.19
CA ASP A 279 3.80 7.31 -11.69
C ASP A 279 3.41 6.25 -10.66
N GLU A 280 3.69 6.51 -9.39
CA GLU A 280 3.28 5.68 -8.24
C GLU A 280 1.74 5.51 -8.20
N ALA A 281 1.00 6.60 -8.37
CA ALA A 281 -0.46 6.57 -8.40
C ALA A 281 -0.99 5.78 -9.62
N GLU A 282 -0.40 5.93 -10.81
CA GLU A 282 -0.73 5.15 -12.00
C GLU A 282 -0.43 3.66 -11.79
N ASN A 283 0.72 3.34 -11.22
CA ASN A 283 1.19 1.98 -10.99
C ASN A 283 0.29 1.18 -10.05
N ARG A 284 -0.57 1.84 -9.25
CA ARG A 284 -1.65 1.19 -8.51
C ARG A 284 -2.53 0.32 -9.40
N MET A 285 -2.84 0.77 -10.60
CA MET A 285 -3.64 0.00 -11.55
C MET A 285 -2.87 -1.21 -12.09
N HIS A 286 -1.61 -1.03 -12.46
CA HIS A 286 -0.80 -2.10 -13.05
C HIS A 286 -0.45 -3.18 -12.04
N SER A 287 -0.07 -2.80 -10.81
CA SER A 287 0.23 -3.73 -9.72
C SER A 287 -0.99 -4.52 -9.27
N GLN A 288 -2.16 -3.86 -9.17
CA GLN A 288 -3.41 -4.55 -8.83
C GLN A 288 -3.87 -5.49 -9.96
N LYS A 289 -3.61 -5.16 -11.22
CA LYS A 289 -3.86 -6.05 -12.36
C LYS A 289 -3.02 -7.33 -12.26
N ALA A 290 -1.72 -7.21 -12.02
CA ALA A 290 -0.82 -8.36 -11.85
C ALA A 290 -1.22 -9.22 -10.63
N LEU A 291 -1.60 -8.59 -9.52
CA LEU A 291 -2.10 -9.29 -8.33
C LEU A 291 -3.38 -10.08 -8.64
N LEU A 292 -4.33 -9.46 -9.34
CA LEU A 292 -5.57 -10.13 -9.75
C LEU A 292 -5.33 -11.29 -10.72
N GLU A 293 -4.43 -11.13 -11.71
CA GLU A 293 -4.02 -12.24 -12.57
C GLU A 293 -3.50 -13.43 -11.75
N THR A 294 -2.65 -13.17 -10.77
CA THR A 294 -2.07 -14.22 -9.92
C THR A 294 -3.14 -14.93 -9.10
N LEU A 295 -4.00 -14.18 -8.42
CA LEU A 295 -5.00 -14.76 -7.50
C LEU A 295 -6.18 -15.43 -8.22
N LEU A 296 -6.57 -14.96 -9.41
CA LEU A 296 -7.69 -15.52 -10.18
C LEU A 296 -7.29 -16.69 -11.07
N SER A 297 -5.97 -16.94 -11.25
CA SER A 297 -5.44 -18.06 -12.01
C SER A 297 -5.03 -19.25 -11.14
N ALA A 298 -5.08 -19.11 -9.80
CA ALA A 298 -4.66 -20.10 -8.82
C ALA A 298 -5.68 -21.25 -8.60
#